data_7a5f2307e4d5038d93f20fcbc04f110e
#
_entry.id   7a5f2307e4d5038d93f20fcbc04f110e
#
_cell.length_a   1.000
_cell.length_b   1.000
_cell.length_c   1.000
_cell.angle_alpha   90.00
_cell.angle_beta   90.00
_cell.angle_gamma   90.00
#
_symmetry.space_group_name_H-M   'P 1'
#
loop_
_entity.id
_entity.type
_entity.pdbx_description
1 polymer ?
#
loop_
_entity_poly.entity_id
_entity_poly.type
_entity_poly.pdbx_seq_one_letter_code
_entity_poly.pdbx_strand_id
1 'polypeptide(L)'
;MCKKTKGIMALALAFVCLMPRMIVNAEEAAPVTEAAPVTEVAPAEAVPTEYVSPEAQLYNQTAAEVSVAQATRQLVLIGDSRTVGMKSAVGKNGNIWSAKIGMGYSWMKSTGVPQVEANINSNTDVVILMGVNDVRSLSYTSKYTSYINEKAANWTALGASVYYVSVNPMAFETSSYPGITNSVIESWNSKMKSGLSANVTYIDTYSQVLGKVSSSDGIHYSRGTYKTIYSLIGQGILADKTEKAYAAALAATQPTPEVAVVPQEPVPAY
;
A
#
# COMPACT_ATOMS: atom_id res chain seq x y z
N MET A 1 15.98 25.99 39.97
CA MET A 1 14.97 25.36 39.11
C MET A 1 15.66 24.80 37.86
N CYS A 2 15.88 23.50 37.82
CA CYS A 2 16.68 22.84 36.78
C CYS A 2 15.75 22.27 35.72
N LYS A 3 15.81 22.76 34.47
CA LYS A 3 15.05 22.24 33.33
C LYS A 3 15.76 20.99 32.78
N LYS A 4 15.12 19.83 32.91
CA LYS A 4 15.55 18.58 32.29
C LYS A 4 15.16 18.58 30.81
N THR A 5 16.13 18.62 29.94
CA THR A 5 16.00 18.33 28.50
C THR A 5 15.89 16.83 28.31
N LYS A 6 14.79 16.35 27.75
CA LYS A 6 14.60 14.94 27.34
C LYS A 6 15.17 14.77 25.93
N GLY A 7 16.26 14.02 25.83
CA GLY A 7 16.81 13.60 24.54
C GLY A 7 15.88 12.61 23.84
N ILE A 8 15.62 12.85 22.57
CA ILE A 8 14.91 11.94 21.67
C ILE A 8 15.94 10.93 21.16
N MET A 9 15.77 9.69 21.58
CA MET A 9 16.60 8.56 21.12
C MET A 9 16.00 8.06 19.81
N ALA A 10 16.71 8.27 18.70
CA ALA A 10 16.35 7.72 17.41
C ALA A 10 16.61 6.22 17.40
N LEU A 11 15.56 5.41 17.32
CA LEU A 11 15.65 3.96 17.17
C LEU A 11 15.72 3.63 15.66
N ALA A 12 16.92 3.33 15.18
CA ALA A 12 17.12 2.79 13.83
C ALA A 12 16.64 1.33 13.81
N LEU A 13 15.52 1.05 13.16
CA LEU A 13 15.05 -0.31 12.89
C LEU A 13 15.75 -0.82 11.63
N ALA A 14 16.74 -1.67 11.82
CA ALA A 14 17.31 -2.47 10.74
C ALA A 14 16.31 -3.55 10.31
N PHE A 15 15.81 -3.47 9.07
CA PHE A 15 14.98 -4.49 8.46
C PHE A 15 15.89 -5.63 7.98
N VAL A 16 16.04 -6.67 8.80
CA VAL A 16 16.69 -7.92 8.41
C VAL A 16 15.68 -8.76 7.64
N CYS A 17 15.95 -9.00 6.38
CA CYS A 17 15.20 -9.92 5.51
C CYS A 17 15.43 -11.35 6.02
N LEU A 18 14.49 -11.94 6.76
CA LEU A 18 14.53 -13.36 7.16
C LEU A 18 13.99 -14.21 6.00
N MET A 19 14.88 -14.90 5.32
CA MET A 19 14.51 -16.07 4.50
C MET A 19 14.31 -17.29 5.41
N PRO A 20 13.35 -18.19 5.13
CA PRO A 20 13.12 -19.37 5.95
C PRO A 20 14.26 -20.37 5.76
N ARG A 21 14.93 -20.72 6.87
CA ARG A 21 15.85 -21.84 6.92
C ARG A 21 15.04 -23.14 6.98
N MET A 22 15.30 -24.05 6.06
CA MET A 22 14.88 -25.44 6.15
C MET A 22 15.60 -26.11 7.34
N ILE A 23 14.81 -26.71 8.21
CA ILE A 23 15.32 -27.56 9.30
C ILE A 23 15.52 -28.94 8.67
N VAL A 24 16.77 -29.38 8.60
CA VAL A 24 17.13 -30.79 8.36
C VAL A 24 17.43 -31.40 9.73
N ASN A 25 16.71 -32.45 10.07
CA ASN A 25 16.92 -33.24 11.27
C ASN A 25 18.29 -33.91 11.23
N ALA A 26 19.05 -33.77 12.28
CA ALA A 26 20.28 -34.53 12.51
C ALA A 26 19.99 -35.73 13.41
N GLU A 27 20.39 -36.90 12.96
CA GLU A 27 20.45 -38.15 13.72
C GLU A 27 21.87 -38.37 14.25
N GLU A 28 21.87 -38.77 15.42
CA GLU A 28 22.71 -39.38 16.46
C GLU A 28 24.17 -39.83 16.18
N ALA A 29 25.03 -39.36 17.06
CA ALA A 29 26.06 -39.93 17.91
C ALA A 29 27.33 -40.64 17.40
N ALA A 30 28.41 -40.02 17.81
CA ALA A 30 29.63 -40.46 18.55
C ALA A 30 30.65 -41.42 17.86
N PRO A 31 31.91 -41.58 18.39
CA PRO A 31 32.71 -40.69 19.23
C PRO A 31 34.15 -40.38 18.66
N VAL A 32 34.73 -39.36 19.22
CA VAL A 32 36.16 -39.04 19.47
C VAL A 32 37.26 -39.89 18.83
N THR A 33 38.17 -39.27 18.06
CA THR A 33 39.63 -39.43 18.17
C THR A 33 40.39 -38.37 17.34
N GLU A 34 41.44 -37.81 17.97
CA GLU A 34 42.71 -37.36 17.43
C GLU A 34 42.81 -35.98 16.76
N ALA A 35 43.61 -35.14 17.41
CA ALA A 35 44.03 -33.84 16.95
C ALA A 35 44.87 -33.92 15.64
N ALA A 36 44.44 -33.18 14.63
CA ALA A 36 45.23 -32.89 13.44
C ALA A 36 45.66 -31.42 13.42
N PRO A 37 46.76 -31.07 12.75
CA PRO A 37 47.51 -29.81 12.95
C PRO A 37 46.74 -28.59 12.45
N VAL A 38 46.98 -27.46 13.13
CA VAL A 38 46.47 -26.12 12.82
C VAL A 38 46.88 -25.75 11.39
N THR A 39 45.94 -25.80 10.46
CA THR A 39 46.12 -25.26 9.12
C THR A 39 45.96 -23.74 9.21
N GLU A 40 46.99 -23.03 8.79
CA GLU A 40 47.03 -21.59 8.61
C GLU A 40 45.79 -21.11 7.82
N VAL A 41 44.94 -20.32 8.48
CA VAL A 41 43.73 -19.75 7.84
C VAL A 41 44.23 -18.70 6.86
N ALA A 42 44.09 -18.98 5.56
CA ALA A 42 44.29 -17.99 4.52
C ALA A 42 43.42 -16.75 4.77
N PRO A 43 43.89 -15.51 4.44
CA PRO A 43 43.09 -14.31 4.60
C PRO A 43 41.77 -14.45 3.87
N ALA A 44 40.67 -14.17 4.57
CA ALA A 44 39.34 -14.18 3.95
C ALA A 44 39.33 -13.26 2.73
N GLU A 45 39.09 -13.80 1.56
CA GLU A 45 38.88 -13.01 0.35
C GLU A 45 37.80 -11.99 0.62
N ALA A 46 38.10 -10.71 0.33
CA ALA A 46 37.13 -9.63 0.45
C ALA A 46 35.91 -9.94 -0.43
N VAL A 47 34.76 -10.10 0.21
CA VAL A 47 33.46 -10.26 -0.51
C VAL A 47 33.34 -9.07 -1.45
N PRO A 48 33.17 -9.26 -2.77
CA PRO A 48 33.02 -8.16 -3.70
C PRO A 48 31.83 -7.30 -3.25
N THR A 49 32.05 -6.02 -2.99
CA THR A 49 30.98 -5.08 -2.72
C THR A 49 30.18 -4.98 -4.02
N GLU A 50 28.96 -5.51 -4.00
CA GLU A 50 28.06 -5.52 -5.16
C GLU A 50 27.87 -4.07 -5.64
N TYR A 51 28.18 -3.81 -6.91
CA TYR A 51 28.01 -2.48 -7.50
C TYR A 51 26.53 -2.15 -7.59
N VAL A 52 26.07 -1.16 -6.82
CA VAL A 52 24.73 -0.62 -6.90
C VAL A 52 24.74 0.58 -7.85
N SER A 53 23.96 0.53 -8.91
CA SER A 53 23.88 1.63 -9.89
C SER A 53 23.41 2.95 -9.23
N PRO A 54 23.77 4.13 -9.78
CA PRO A 54 23.29 5.41 -9.25
C PRO A 54 21.76 5.53 -9.21
N GLU A 55 21.07 4.95 -10.18
CA GLU A 55 19.60 4.91 -10.21
C GLU A 55 19.04 4.07 -9.07
N ALA A 56 19.63 2.88 -8.80
CA ALA A 56 19.22 2.05 -7.69
C ALA A 56 19.53 2.70 -6.33
N GLN A 57 20.62 3.46 -6.23
CA GLN A 57 20.93 4.25 -5.03
C GLN A 57 19.88 5.35 -4.81
N LEU A 58 19.54 6.12 -5.85
CA LEU A 58 18.49 7.13 -5.79
C LEU A 58 17.14 6.53 -5.40
N TYR A 59 16.75 5.39 -5.99
CA TYR A 59 15.52 4.70 -5.66
C TYR A 59 15.49 4.28 -4.18
N ASN A 60 16.57 3.65 -3.69
CA ASN A 60 16.65 3.18 -2.31
C ASN A 60 16.62 4.35 -1.31
N GLN A 61 17.29 5.45 -1.60
CA GLN A 61 17.25 6.66 -0.78
C GLN A 61 15.83 7.22 -0.74
N THR A 62 15.19 7.39 -1.90
CA THR A 62 13.82 7.87 -2.01
C THR A 62 12.83 6.99 -1.24
N ALA A 63 12.97 5.66 -1.36
CA ALA A 63 12.14 4.70 -0.62
C ALA A 63 12.28 4.85 0.90
N ALA A 64 13.50 5.07 1.39
CA ALA A 64 13.77 5.30 2.81
C ALA A 64 13.12 6.60 3.30
N GLU A 65 13.27 7.69 2.56
CA GLU A 65 12.67 9.00 2.88
C GLU A 65 11.13 8.92 2.90
N VAL A 66 10.54 8.29 1.89
CA VAL A 66 9.09 8.07 1.81
C VAL A 66 8.59 7.21 2.97
N SER A 67 9.33 6.17 3.36
CA SER A 67 8.97 5.31 4.49
C SER A 67 8.93 6.09 5.81
N VAL A 68 9.89 6.98 6.04
CA VAL A 68 9.92 7.86 7.22
C VAL A 68 8.75 8.84 7.20
N ALA A 69 8.50 9.48 6.07
CA ALA A 69 7.38 10.41 5.90
C ALA A 69 6.03 9.72 6.11
N GLN A 70 5.87 8.48 5.59
CA GLN A 70 4.64 7.69 5.71
C GLN A 70 4.30 7.35 7.16
N ALA A 71 5.29 7.15 8.02
CA ALA A 71 5.07 6.79 9.43
C ALA A 71 4.28 7.85 10.23
N THR A 72 4.23 9.09 9.76
CA THR A 72 3.51 10.20 10.41
C THR A 72 2.16 10.52 9.77
N ARG A 73 1.81 9.86 8.67
CA ARG A 73 0.56 10.14 7.95
C ARG A 73 -0.66 9.50 8.62
N GLN A 74 -1.78 10.19 8.55
CA GLN A 74 -3.06 9.70 9.06
C GLN A 74 -3.75 8.83 8.02
N LEU A 75 -4.04 7.59 8.37
CA LEU A 75 -4.82 6.70 7.52
C LEU A 75 -6.31 6.84 7.85
N VAL A 76 -7.14 7.13 6.83
CA VAL A 76 -8.60 7.17 6.90
C VAL A 76 -9.16 6.02 6.06
N LEU A 77 -9.85 5.08 6.70
CA LEU A 77 -10.39 3.90 6.02
C LEU A 77 -11.92 3.97 5.97
N ILE A 78 -12.48 3.85 4.77
CA ILE A 78 -13.92 3.86 4.52
C ILE A 78 -14.30 2.49 3.95
N GLY A 79 -15.29 1.81 4.55
CA GLY A 79 -15.62 0.48 4.07
C GLY A 79 -16.85 -0.19 4.66
N ASP A 80 -17.07 -1.41 4.21
CA ASP A 80 -18.18 -2.28 4.59
C ASP A 80 -17.83 -3.26 5.73
N SER A 81 -18.54 -4.39 5.82
CA SER A 81 -18.32 -5.42 6.85
C SER A 81 -16.88 -5.98 6.86
N ARG A 82 -16.22 -6.07 5.69
CA ARG A 82 -14.84 -6.53 5.59
C ARG A 82 -13.88 -5.53 6.23
N THR A 83 -14.15 -4.24 6.12
CA THR A 83 -13.41 -3.18 6.80
C THR A 83 -13.66 -3.18 8.31
N VAL A 84 -14.89 -3.49 8.76
CA VAL A 84 -15.19 -3.70 10.18
C VAL A 84 -14.38 -4.88 10.73
N GLY A 85 -14.31 -6.00 10.01
CA GLY A 85 -13.51 -7.17 10.36
C GLY A 85 -12.02 -6.84 10.41
N MET A 86 -11.53 -6.07 9.44
CA MET A 86 -10.13 -5.61 9.40
C MET A 86 -9.80 -4.71 10.60
N LYS A 87 -10.64 -3.72 10.93
CA LYS A 87 -10.50 -2.87 12.12
C LYS A 87 -10.37 -3.70 13.39
N SER A 88 -11.24 -4.71 13.56
CA SER A 88 -11.21 -5.64 14.68
C SER A 88 -9.91 -6.47 14.71
N ALA A 89 -9.44 -6.92 13.55
CA ALA A 89 -8.26 -7.77 13.44
C ALA A 89 -6.96 -7.04 13.79
N VAL A 90 -6.80 -5.79 13.33
CA VAL A 90 -5.59 -4.98 13.56
C VAL A 90 -5.59 -4.31 14.93
N GLY A 91 -6.77 -4.13 15.55
CA GLY A 91 -6.91 -3.53 16.87
C GLY A 91 -6.69 -2.03 16.88
N LYS A 92 -6.40 -1.48 18.05
CA LYS A 92 -6.21 -0.04 18.29
C LYS A 92 -4.90 0.45 17.62
N ASN A 93 -4.96 1.37 16.67
CA ASN A 93 -3.81 1.78 15.88
C ASN A 93 -3.79 3.27 15.45
N GLY A 94 -4.63 4.11 16.03
CA GLY A 94 -4.68 5.54 15.69
C GLY A 94 -5.35 5.89 14.35
N ASN A 95 -5.68 4.92 13.49
CA ASN A 95 -6.37 5.18 12.23
C ASN A 95 -7.81 5.66 12.44
N ILE A 96 -8.32 6.44 11.48
CA ILE A 96 -9.72 6.85 11.43
C ILE A 96 -10.50 5.84 10.59
N TRP A 97 -11.59 5.31 11.14
CA TRP A 97 -12.39 4.27 10.50
C TRP A 97 -13.84 4.70 10.37
N SER A 98 -14.33 4.78 9.14
CA SER A 98 -15.74 4.84 8.82
C SER A 98 -16.15 3.52 8.16
N ALA A 99 -16.68 2.60 8.94
CA ALA A 99 -17.00 1.25 8.45
C ALA A 99 -18.29 0.72 9.09
N LYS A 100 -19.15 0.06 8.28
CA LYS A 100 -20.41 -0.50 8.76
C LYS A 100 -20.78 -1.77 8.00
N ILE A 101 -21.27 -2.78 8.75
CA ILE A 101 -21.69 -4.08 8.21
C ILE A 101 -22.86 -3.91 7.23
N GLY A 102 -22.80 -4.62 6.09
CA GLY A 102 -23.87 -4.71 5.09
C GLY A 102 -24.07 -3.44 4.23
N MET A 103 -23.12 -2.50 4.28
CA MET A 103 -23.24 -1.23 3.59
C MET A 103 -22.67 -1.24 2.18
N GLY A 104 -23.35 -0.54 1.26
CA GLY A 104 -22.94 -0.31 -0.12
C GLY A 104 -22.85 1.16 -0.46
N TYR A 105 -22.97 1.47 -1.75
CA TYR A 105 -22.83 2.81 -2.33
C TYR A 105 -23.62 3.90 -1.60
N SER A 106 -24.91 3.65 -1.37
CA SER A 106 -25.80 4.66 -0.77
C SER A 106 -25.31 5.12 0.60
N TRP A 107 -24.89 4.18 1.45
CA TRP A 107 -24.32 4.50 2.75
C TRP A 107 -22.96 5.19 2.63
N MET A 108 -22.08 4.72 1.74
CA MET A 108 -20.79 5.36 1.51
C MET A 108 -20.97 6.84 1.21
N LYS A 109 -21.92 7.18 0.28
CA LYS A 109 -22.21 8.55 -0.14
C LYS A 109 -22.86 9.39 0.95
N SER A 110 -23.89 8.85 1.61
CA SER A 110 -24.72 9.63 2.55
C SER A 110 -24.16 9.71 3.96
N THR A 111 -23.27 8.80 4.34
CA THR A 111 -22.82 8.65 5.74
C THR A 111 -21.33 8.36 5.84
N GLY A 112 -20.83 7.34 5.13
CA GLY A 112 -19.48 6.83 5.30
C GLY A 112 -18.41 7.88 5.01
N VAL A 113 -18.51 8.57 3.89
CA VAL A 113 -17.61 9.68 3.53
C VAL A 113 -17.84 10.90 4.41
N PRO A 114 -19.07 11.42 4.59
CA PRO A 114 -19.31 12.59 5.45
C PRO A 114 -18.77 12.47 6.87
N GLN A 115 -18.79 11.26 7.46
CA GLN A 115 -18.28 11.04 8.83
C GLN A 115 -16.80 11.35 9.01
N VAL A 116 -16.00 11.27 7.95
CA VAL A 116 -14.54 11.41 8.01
C VAL A 116 -14.00 12.58 7.21
N GLU A 117 -14.84 13.24 6.42
CA GLU A 117 -14.42 14.27 5.47
C GLU A 117 -13.68 15.43 6.14
N ALA A 118 -14.10 15.83 7.35
CA ALA A 118 -13.44 16.87 8.12
C ALA A 118 -12.01 16.52 8.60
N ASN A 119 -11.63 15.25 8.54
CA ASN A 119 -10.28 14.78 8.93
C ASN A 119 -9.32 14.71 7.74
N ILE A 120 -9.79 14.97 6.51
CA ILE A 120 -8.98 14.84 5.30
C ILE A 120 -8.23 16.13 5.04
N ASN A 121 -6.89 16.03 4.96
CA ASN A 121 -5.97 17.13 4.75
C ASN A 121 -4.67 16.63 4.09
N SER A 122 -3.67 17.50 3.95
CA SER A 122 -2.39 17.18 3.29
C SER A 122 -1.61 16.03 3.95
N ASN A 123 -1.88 15.70 5.21
CA ASN A 123 -1.24 14.58 5.91
C ASN A 123 -2.10 13.30 5.93
N THR A 124 -3.07 13.18 5.03
CA THR A 124 -4.04 12.07 5.05
C THR A 124 -3.86 11.15 3.84
N ASP A 125 -3.98 9.85 4.10
CA ASP A 125 -4.15 8.80 3.09
C ASP A 125 -5.56 8.20 3.23
N VAL A 126 -6.41 8.44 2.24
CA VAL A 126 -7.79 7.95 2.23
C VAL A 126 -7.83 6.61 1.51
N VAL A 127 -8.33 5.57 2.17
CA VAL A 127 -8.43 4.21 1.65
C VAL A 127 -9.89 3.78 1.60
N ILE A 128 -10.39 3.46 0.43
CA ILE A 128 -11.78 3.05 0.20
C ILE A 128 -11.81 1.54 -0.11
N LEU A 129 -12.47 0.77 0.77
CA LEU A 129 -12.67 -0.68 0.65
C LEU A 129 -14.17 -0.97 0.58
N MET A 130 -14.80 -0.62 -0.51
CA MET A 130 -16.23 -0.72 -0.72
C MET A 130 -16.55 -1.49 -2.01
N GLY A 131 -17.68 -2.15 -2.05
CA GLY A 131 -18.24 -2.73 -3.26
C GLY A 131 -18.83 -4.13 -3.10
N VAL A 132 -18.36 -4.96 -2.17
CA VAL A 132 -18.77 -6.36 -2.07
C VAL A 132 -20.31 -6.54 -1.97
N ASN A 133 -21.00 -5.59 -1.35
CA ASN A 133 -22.46 -5.64 -1.22
C ASN A 133 -23.20 -5.25 -2.52
N ASP A 134 -22.50 -4.60 -3.47
CA ASP A 134 -23.08 -4.10 -4.72
C ASP A 134 -22.55 -4.85 -5.97
N VAL A 135 -21.57 -5.78 -5.84
CA VAL A 135 -20.92 -6.46 -6.98
C VAL A 135 -21.87 -7.17 -7.91
N ARG A 136 -23.04 -7.62 -7.42
CA ARG A 136 -24.09 -8.26 -8.21
C ARG A 136 -24.71 -7.35 -9.28
N SER A 137 -24.55 -6.03 -9.12
CA SER A 137 -25.04 -5.06 -10.09
C SER A 137 -23.85 -4.22 -10.62
N LEU A 138 -23.25 -4.67 -11.72
CA LEU A 138 -22.09 -4.02 -12.32
C LEU A 138 -22.34 -2.57 -12.76
N SER A 139 -23.61 -2.15 -12.91
CA SER A 139 -23.98 -0.75 -13.18
C SER A 139 -23.64 0.19 -12.02
N TYR A 140 -23.47 -0.35 -10.80
CA TYR A 140 -23.05 0.47 -9.66
C TYR A 140 -21.58 0.94 -9.77
N THR A 141 -20.74 0.27 -10.56
CA THR A 141 -19.35 0.70 -10.75
C THR A 141 -19.24 2.13 -11.26
N SER A 142 -20.10 2.54 -12.21
CA SER A 142 -20.13 3.92 -12.69
C SER A 142 -20.56 4.93 -11.61
N LYS A 143 -21.48 4.56 -10.72
CA LYS A 143 -21.86 5.42 -9.58
C LYS A 143 -20.71 5.57 -8.60
N TYR A 144 -20.02 4.45 -8.29
CA TYR A 144 -18.85 4.44 -7.41
C TYR A 144 -17.73 5.30 -7.99
N THR A 145 -17.33 5.05 -9.24
CA THR A 145 -16.21 5.77 -9.87
C THR A 145 -16.50 7.25 -10.03
N SER A 146 -17.71 7.64 -10.45
CA SER A 146 -18.11 9.05 -10.54
C SER A 146 -17.98 9.76 -9.18
N TYR A 147 -18.54 9.18 -8.12
CA TYR A 147 -18.51 9.78 -6.79
C TYR A 147 -17.09 9.80 -6.18
N ILE A 148 -16.36 8.70 -6.32
CA ILE A 148 -14.98 8.62 -5.81
C ILE A 148 -14.07 9.60 -6.54
N ASN A 149 -14.19 9.73 -7.86
CA ASN A 149 -13.40 10.67 -8.66
C ASN A 149 -13.69 12.13 -8.28
N GLU A 150 -14.98 12.48 -8.05
CA GLU A 150 -15.36 13.81 -7.56
C GLU A 150 -14.70 14.11 -6.21
N LYS A 151 -14.82 13.18 -5.26
CA LYS A 151 -14.24 13.34 -3.93
C LYS A 151 -12.71 13.37 -3.98
N ALA A 152 -12.10 12.50 -4.77
CA ALA A 152 -10.66 12.46 -4.93
C ALA A 152 -10.09 13.76 -5.51
N ALA A 153 -10.76 14.38 -6.48
CA ALA A 153 -10.34 15.68 -7.00
C ALA A 153 -10.28 16.75 -5.89
N ASN A 154 -11.29 16.79 -5.03
CA ASN A 154 -11.33 17.72 -3.90
C ASN A 154 -10.25 17.39 -2.84
N TRP A 155 -10.09 16.11 -2.48
CA TRP A 155 -9.15 15.69 -1.44
C TRP A 155 -7.69 15.81 -1.86
N THR A 156 -7.38 15.51 -3.13
CA THR A 156 -6.03 15.70 -3.66
C THR A 156 -5.66 17.19 -3.80
N ALA A 157 -6.63 18.06 -4.05
CA ALA A 157 -6.42 19.51 -3.99
C ALA A 157 -6.06 20.00 -2.57
N LEU A 158 -6.48 19.26 -1.52
CA LEU A 158 -6.04 19.49 -0.12
C LEU A 158 -4.69 18.83 0.20
N GLY A 159 -4.06 18.12 -0.75
CA GLY A 159 -2.80 17.39 -0.57
C GLY A 159 -2.96 15.96 -0.01
N ALA A 160 -4.18 15.43 0.12
CA ALA A 160 -4.40 14.05 0.50
C ALA A 160 -4.05 13.09 -0.65
N SER A 161 -3.69 11.84 -0.31
CA SER A 161 -3.59 10.75 -1.28
C SER A 161 -4.84 9.87 -1.19
N VAL A 162 -5.36 9.38 -2.32
CA VAL A 162 -6.60 8.61 -2.37
C VAL A 162 -6.37 7.26 -3.02
N TYR A 163 -6.85 6.21 -2.36
CA TYR A 163 -6.66 4.82 -2.75
C TYR A 163 -8.01 4.09 -2.80
N TYR A 164 -8.23 3.33 -3.86
CA TYR A 164 -9.32 2.36 -3.92
C TYR A 164 -8.72 0.95 -3.91
N VAL A 165 -9.14 0.13 -2.95
CA VAL A 165 -8.68 -1.25 -2.81
C VAL A 165 -9.65 -2.17 -3.52
N SER A 166 -9.13 -3.10 -4.32
CA SER A 166 -9.92 -4.12 -4.99
C SER A 166 -10.86 -4.85 -4.03
N VAL A 167 -12.06 -5.17 -4.47
CA VAL A 167 -12.92 -6.09 -3.73
C VAL A 167 -12.22 -7.45 -3.69
N ASN A 168 -11.90 -7.92 -2.49
CA ASN A 168 -11.16 -9.17 -2.27
C ASN A 168 -12.01 -10.41 -2.61
N PRO A 169 -11.38 -11.58 -2.90
CA PRO A 169 -12.09 -12.76 -3.38
C PRO A 169 -13.00 -13.39 -2.31
N MET A 170 -13.97 -14.18 -2.75
CA MET A 170 -14.62 -15.18 -1.91
C MET A 170 -13.64 -16.29 -1.57
N ALA A 171 -13.64 -16.79 -0.34
CA ALA A 171 -12.90 -17.99 0.03
C ALA A 171 -13.51 -19.24 -0.62
N PHE A 172 -14.83 -19.26 -0.69
CA PHE A 172 -15.66 -20.24 -1.37
C PHE A 172 -17.03 -19.64 -1.63
N GLU A 173 -17.72 -20.13 -2.65
CA GLU A 173 -19.09 -19.73 -2.95
C GLU A 173 -20.07 -20.39 -2.00
N THR A 174 -21.14 -19.70 -1.62
CA THR A 174 -22.12 -20.17 -0.64
C THR A 174 -23.51 -19.65 -0.97
N SER A 175 -24.54 -20.43 -0.63
CA SER A 175 -25.95 -20.04 -0.77
C SER A 175 -26.34 -18.86 0.14
N SER A 176 -25.56 -18.55 1.16
CA SER A 176 -25.78 -17.38 2.03
C SER A 176 -25.51 -16.06 1.29
N TYR A 177 -24.69 -16.08 0.23
CA TYR A 177 -24.34 -14.90 -0.58
C TYR A 177 -24.57 -15.17 -2.08
N PRO A 178 -25.83 -15.43 -2.49
CA PRO A 178 -26.11 -15.84 -3.86
C PRO A 178 -25.70 -14.75 -4.87
N GLY A 179 -25.08 -15.16 -5.97
CA GLY A 179 -24.64 -14.26 -7.04
C GLY A 179 -23.38 -13.45 -6.72
N ILE A 180 -22.72 -13.67 -5.59
CA ILE A 180 -21.37 -13.19 -5.35
C ILE A 180 -20.40 -14.33 -5.64
N THR A 181 -19.66 -14.21 -6.73
CA THR A 181 -18.66 -15.16 -7.18
C THR A 181 -17.34 -14.43 -7.46
N ASN A 182 -16.23 -15.15 -7.53
CA ASN A 182 -14.95 -14.54 -7.88
C ASN A 182 -14.98 -13.93 -9.28
N SER A 183 -15.66 -14.55 -10.25
CA SER A 183 -15.82 -14.00 -11.61
C SER A 183 -16.60 -12.66 -11.61
N VAL A 184 -17.66 -12.53 -10.79
CA VAL A 184 -18.39 -11.27 -10.63
C VAL A 184 -17.53 -10.20 -9.97
N ILE A 185 -16.73 -10.58 -8.95
CA ILE A 185 -15.78 -9.68 -8.28
C ILE A 185 -14.69 -9.22 -9.25
N GLU A 186 -14.13 -10.09 -10.07
CA GLU A 186 -13.14 -9.74 -11.11
C GLU A 186 -13.71 -8.75 -12.12
N SER A 187 -14.95 -9.00 -12.58
CA SER A 187 -15.64 -8.07 -13.49
C SER A 187 -15.89 -6.72 -12.84
N TRP A 188 -16.24 -6.68 -11.56
CA TRP A 188 -16.36 -5.47 -10.77
C TRP A 188 -15.03 -4.74 -10.67
N ASN A 189 -13.97 -5.43 -10.25
CA ASN A 189 -12.64 -4.87 -10.06
C ASN A 189 -12.06 -4.28 -11.36
N SER A 190 -12.26 -4.96 -12.49
CA SER A 190 -11.87 -4.47 -13.81
C SER A 190 -12.57 -3.15 -14.16
N LYS A 191 -13.90 -3.08 -13.95
CA LYS A 191 -14.68 -1.85 -14.21
C LYS A 191 -14.31 -0.72 -13.26
N MET A 192 -14.07 -1.01 -11.98
CA MET A 192 -13.59 -0.02 -11.03
C MET A 192 -12.24 0.54 -11.48
N LYS A 193 -11.26 -0.34 -11.73
CA LYS A 193 -9.91 0.06 -12.14
C LYS A 193 -9.93 0.96 -13.38
N SER A 194 -10.74 0.63 -14.39
CA SER A 194 -10.83 1.40 -15.63
C SER A 194 -11.59 2.73 -15.48
N GLY A 195 -12.48 2.86 -14.50
CA GLY A 195 -13.31 4.06 -14.30
C GLY A 195 -12.74 5.07 -13.29
N LEU A 196 -11.71 4.70 -12.53
CA LEU A 196 -11.06 5.61 -11.59
C LEU A 196 -10.18 6.61 -12.32
N SER A 197 -10.19 7.87 -11.86
CA SER A 197 -9.34 8.95 -12.39
C SER A 197 -7.89 8.82 -11.88
N ALA A 198 -6.98 9.59 -12.48
CA ALA A 198 -5.58 9.65 -12.06
C ALA A 198 -5.37 10.15 -10.61
N ASN A 199 -6.40 10.75 -10.00
CA ASN A 199 -6.37 11.17 -8.60
C ASN A 199 -6.56 10.01 -7.62
N VAL A 200 -6.85 8.79 -8.11
CA VAL A 200 -7.09 7.61 -7.28
C VAL A 200 -6.14 6.49 -7.70
N THR A 201 -5.29 6.07 -6.79
CA THR A 201 -4.45 4.89 -7.00
C THR A 201 -5.24 3.62 -6.68
N TYR A 202 -5.31 2.69 -7.63
CA TYR A 202 -5.94 1.38 -7.44
C TYR A 202 -4.94 0.41 -6.82
N ILE A 203 -5.26 -0.15 -5.64
CA ILE A 203 -4.43 -1.17 -4.97
C ILE A 203 -5.07 -2.54 -5.21
N ASP A 204 -4.38 -3.40 -5.96
CA ASP A 204 -4.82 -4.76 -6.24
C ASP A 204 -4.41 -5.72 -5.12
N THR A 205 -5.25 -5.83 -4.10
CA THR A 205 -5.09 -6.87 -3.07
C THR A 205 -5.77 -8.18 -3.50
N TYR A 206 -6.76 -8.14 -4.42
CA TYR A 206 -7.48 -9.32 -4.90
C TYR A 206 -6.51 -10.38 -5.45
N SER A 207 -5.69 -10.02 -6.42
CA SER A 207 -4.75 -10.93 -7.06
C SER A 207 -3.74 -11.52 -6.08
N GLN A 208 -3.34 -10.75 -5.07
CA GLN A 208 -2.35 -11.18 -4.08
C GLN A 208 -2.89 -12.20 -3.08
N VAL A 209 -4.19 -12.15 -2.77
CA VAL A 209 -4.83 -13.05 -1.79
C VAL A 209 -5.75 -14.10 -2.41
N LEU A 210 -5.94 -14.12 -3.73
CA LEU A 210 -6.76 -15.12 -4.42
C LEU A 210 -6.25 -16.54 -4.09
N GLY A 211 -7.16 -17.41 -3.66
CA GLY A 211 -6.84 -18.78 -3.24
C GLY A 211 -6.13 -18.89 -1.88
N LYS A 212 -5.85 -17.76 -1.19
CA LYS A 212 -5.12 -17.74 0.10
C LYS A 212 -5.97 -17.21 1.26
N VAL A 213 -7.21 -16.78 1.01
CA VAL A 213 -8.08 -16.27 2.06
C VAL A 213 -8.72 -17.38 2.86
N SER A 214 -8.84 -17.20 4.18
CA SER A 214 -9.54 -18.10 5.08
C SER A 214 -10.82 -17.44 5.60
N SER A 215 -11.94 -18.15 5.55
CA SER A 215 -13.26 -17.67 5.93
C SER A 215 -14.12 -18.84 6.42
N SER A 216 -15.05 -18.57 7.35
CA SER A 216 -16.05 -19.54 7.81
C SER A 216 -17.36 -19.45 7.03
N ASP A 217 -17.66 -18.31 6.38
CA ASP A 217 -18.91 -18.07 5.66
C ASP A 217 -18.71 -17.73 4.17
N GLY A 218 -17.46 -17.80 3.70
CA GLY A 218 -17.06 -17.51 2.32
C GLY A 218 -16.73 -16.06 2.04
N ILE A 219 -17.27 -15.10 2.80
CA ILE A 219 -17.16 -13.67 2.49
C ILE A 219 -16.39 -12.86 3.57
N HIS A 220 -16.52 -13.21 4.84
CA HIS A 220 -15.82 -12.58 5.95
C HIS A 220 -14.59 -13.41 6.33
N TYR A 221 -13.45 -12.75 6.49
CA TYR A 221 -12.19 -13.45 6.62
C TYR A 221 -11.77 -13.70 8.06
N SER A 222 -10.87 -14.66 8.23
CA SER A 222 -10.16 -14.87 9.47
C SER A 222 -9.34 -13.64 9.86
N ARG A 223 -9.01 -13.51 11.15
CA ARG A 223 -8.17 -12.44 11.67
C ARG A 223 -6.81 -12.35 10.95
N GLY A 224 -6.22 -13.51 10.63
CA GLY A 224 -4.94 -13.58 9.92
C GLY A 224 -5.05 -12.97 8.51
N THR A 225 -6.06 -13.39 7.74
CA THR A 225 -6.32 -12.85 6.40
C THR A 225 -6.56 -11.33 6.41
N TYR A 226 -7.33 -10.80 7.35
CA TYR A 226 -7.52 -9.36 7.47
C TYR A 226 -6.23 -8.60 7.75
N LYS A 227 -5.34 -9.15 8.61
CA LYS A 227 -4.02 -8.54 8.87
C LYS A 227 -3.14 -8.55 7.62
N THR A 228 -3.17 -9.66 6.86
CA THR A 228 -2.44 -9.75 5.58
C THR A 228 -2.94 -8.68 4.60
N ILE A 229 -4.26 -8.56 4.39
CA ILE A 229 -4.83 -7.55 3.49
C ILE A 229 -4.45 -6.12 3.96
N TYR A 230 -4.52 -5.85 5.26
CA TYR A 230 -4.12 -4.56 5.81
C TYR A 230 -2.63 -4.24 5.54
N SER A 231 -1.75 -5.23 5.69
CA SER A 231 -0.33 -5.09 5.36
C SER A 231 -0.11 -4.81 3.86
N LEU A 232 -0.82 -5.53 2.98
CA LEU A 232 -0.76 -5.33 1.52
C LEU A 232 -1.24 -3.93 1.11
N ILE A 233 -2.25 -3.38 1.78
CA ILE A 233 -2.68 -2.00 1.56
C ILE A 233 -1.56 -1.04 1.92
N GLY A 234 -0.92 -1.21 3.08
CA GLY A 234 0.23 -0.37 3.49
C GLY A 234 1.40 -0.45 2.51
N GLN A 235 1.71 -1.65 2.02
CA GLN A 235 2.74 -1.85 0.99
C GLN A 235 2.37 -1.16 -0.33
N GLY A 236 1.10 -1.25 -0.76
CA GLY A 236 0.62 -0.58 -1.97
C GLY A 236 0.69 0.95 -1.87
N ILE A 237 0.36 1.51 -0.71
CA ILE A 237 0.51 2.95 -0.43
C ILE A 237 1.98 3.37 -0.51
N LEU A 238 2.86 2.62 0.15
CA LEU A 238 4.29 2.90 0.17
C LEU A 238 4.90 2.82 -1.24
N ALA A 239 4.55 1.79 -2.01
CA ALA A 239 5.00 1.61 -3.38
C ALA A 239 4.58 2.79 -4.27
N ASP A 240 3.29 3.17 -4.26
CA ASP A 240 2.77 4.31 -5.04
C ASP A 240 3.52 5.61 -4.73
N LYS A 241 3.75 5.89 -3.44
CA LYS A 241 4.46 7.10 -3.03
C LYS A 241 5.94 7.07 -3.39
N THR A 242 6.58 5.92 -3.26
CA THR A 242 7.99 5.75 -3.66
C THR A 242 8.15 5.97 -5.16
N GLU A 243 7.30 5.36 -5.98
CA GLU A 243 7.33 5.55 -7.44
C GLU A 243 7.13 7.02 -7.83
N LYS A 244 6.16 7.71 -7.23
CA LYS A 244 5.91 9.14 -7.51
C LYS A 244 7.08 10.03 -7.08
N ALA A 245 7.64 9.79 -5.89
CA ALA A 245 8.77 10.56 -5.39
C ALA A 245 10.04 10.29 -6.20
N TYR A 246 10.29 9.03 -6.56
CA TYR A 246 11.42 8.65 -7.41
C TYR A 246 11.32 9.27 -8.80
N ALA A 247 10.16 9.24 -9.43
CA ALA A 247 9.95 9.89 -10.72
C ALA A 247 10.22 11.41 -10.65
N ALA A 248 9.80 12.07 -9.58
CA ALA A 248 10.07 13.48 -9.35
C ALA A 248 11.58 13.76 -9.13
N ALA A 249 12.25 12.91 -8.33
CA ALA A 249 13.70 13.02 -8.09
C ALA A 249 14.49 12.81 -9.40
N LEU A 250 14.12 11.80 -10.19
CA LEU A 250 14.74 11.53 -11.48
C LEU A 250 14.56 12.70 -12.45
N ALA A 251 13.36 13.28 -12.54
CA ALA A 251 13.10 14.46 -13.37
C ALA A 251 13.95 15.68 -12.95
N ALA A 252 14.21 15.84 -11.65
CA ALA A 252 15.05 16.93 -11.13
C ALA A 252 16.54 16.77 -11.47
N THR A 253 17.00 15.55 -11.80
CA THR A 253 18.40 15.30 -12.23
C THR A 253 18.62 15.53 -13.74
N GLN A 254 17.55 15.67 -14.53
CA GLN A 254 17.67 15.92 -15.97
C GLN A 254 18.04 17.39 -16.22
N PRO A 255 18.97 17.69 -17.15
CA PRO A 255 19.27 19.07 -17.52
C PRO A 255 18.02 19.73 -18.12
N THR A 256 17.70 20.93 -17.63
CA THR A 256 16.61 21.73 -18.21
C THR A 256 16.92 21.95 -19.69
N PRO A 257 16.01 21.66 -20.64
CA PRO A 257 16.24 21.94 -22.04
C PRO A 257 16.49 23.43 -22.18
N GLU A 258 17.66 23.79 -22.74
CA GLU A 258 18.03 25.17 -23.04
C GLU A 258 17.00 25.70 -24.06
N VAL A 259 16.22 26.68 -23.62
CA VAL A 259 15.27 27.36 -24.52
C VAL A 259 16.10 28.05 -25.60
N ALA A 260 16.11 27.48 -26.81
CA ALA A 260 16.75 28.12 -27.96
C ALA A 260 16.16 29.53 -28.14
N VAL A 261 16.99 30.52 -27.82
CA VAL A 261 16.64 31.94 -28.10
C VAL A 261 16.59 32.08 -29.60
N VAL A 262 15.37 32.15 -30.15
CA VAL A 262 15.16 32.48 -31.55
C VAL A 262 15.68 33.89 -31.74
N PRO A 263 16.69 34.11 -32.61
CA PRO A 263 17.16 35.48 -32.92
C PRO A 263 15.99 36.30 -33.47
N GLN A 264 15.66 37.42 -32.82
CA GLN A 264 14.71 38.36 -33.37
C GLN A 264 15.35 38.98 -34.61
N GLU A 265 14.71 38.82 -35.77
CA GLU A 265 15.08 39.54 -36.96
C GLU A 265 14.96 41.07 -36.72
N PRO A 266 15.93 41.88 -37.20
CA PRO A 266 15.86 43.33 -37.03
C PRO A 266 14.64 43.87 -37.77
N VAL A 267 13.80 44.62 -37.05
CA VAL A 267 12.65 45.33 -37.62
C VAL A 267 13.17 46.38 -38.61
N PRO A 268 12.74 46.36 -39.88
CA PRO A 268 13.15 47.37 -40.82
C PRO A 268 12.62 48.73 -40.40
N ALA A 269 13.53 49.73 -40.31
CA ALA A 269 13.15 51.12 -40.09
C ALA A 269 12.50 51.71 -41.37
N TYR A 270 11.30 52.25 -41.22
CA TYR A 270 10.62 53.05 -42.18
C TYR A 270 10.93 54.54 -42.00
#